data_f30b5d0388d1eb0a7d0d93901d664c80
#
_entry.id   f30b5d0388d1eb0a7d0d93901d664c80
#
_cell.length_a   1.000
_cell.length_b   1.000
_cell.length_c   1.000
_cell.angle_alpha   90.00
_cell.angle_beta   90.00
_cell.angle_gamma   90.00
#
_symmetry.space_group_name_H-M   'P 1'
#
loop_
_entity.id
_entity.type
_entity.pdbx_description
1 polymer ?
#
loop_
_entity_poly.entity_id
_entity_poly.type
_entity_poly.pdbx_seq_one_letter_code
_entity_poly.pdbx_strand_id
1 'polypeptide(L)'
;KSAFETYATEMGLLYDEIGCMLKNIKKWAIPETVKDTVVNFPSRNCIYPEPYGVCLIIGAWNYPLQLTLLPIIGAMAAGNTCIIKPPRAAINTYRIIQNIIGKNFDDNYIAVLDEQTDNNEMLAYRYDYIFFTGSTEVGKTIARAAAEFLTPTTLELGGKSPCIVDKQVDIEVAAKRIAWGKFLNGGQTCVAP
;
A
#
# COMPACT_ATOMS: atom_id res chain seq x y z
N LYS A 1 15.99 1.18 12.99
CA LYS A 1 15.81 -0.28 12.99
C LYS A 1 17.14 -1.00 12.82
N SER A 2 17.25 -2.21 13.35
CA SER A 2 18.36 -3.12 13.05
C SER A 2 18.29 -3.61 11.59
N ALA A 3 19.43 -4.09 11.04
CA ALA A 3 19.45 -4.69 9.70
C ALA A 3 18.52 -5.90 9.62
N PHE A 4 18.50 -6.75 10.65
CA PHE A 4 17.61 -7.91 10.75
C PHE A 4 16.12 -7.49 10.70
N GLU A 5 15.74 -6.52 11.51
CA GLU A 5 14.35 -6.05 11.58
C GLU A 5 13.93 -5.38 10.26
N THR A 6 14.80 -4.59 9.65
CA THR A 6 14.54 -3.98 8.34
C THR A 6 14.33 -5.04 7.25
N TYR A 7 15.17 -6.08 7.25
CA TYR A 7 15.02 -7.17 6.30
C TYR A 7 13.71 -7.93 6.53
N ALA A 8 13.45 -8.34 7.78
CA ALA A 8 12.30 -9.18 8.12
C ALA A 8 10.95 -8.47 7.95
N THR A 9 10.89 -7.15 8.24
CA THR A 9 9.62 -6.40 8.26
C THR A 9 9.38 -5.50 7.05
N GLU A 10 10.41 -5.28 6.21
CA GLU A 10 10.28 -4.43 5.03
C GLU A 10 10.77 -5.13 3.76
N MET A 11 12.07 -5.44 3.65
CA MET A 11 12.64 -5.98 2.41
C MET A 11 12.12 -7.37 2.06
N GLY A 12 12.02 -8.29 3.04
CA GLY A 12 11.54 -9.64 2.81
C GLY A 12 10.12 -9.65 2.26
N LEU A 13 9.24 -8.80 2.81
CA LEU A 13 7.87 -8.66 2.32
C LEU A 13 7.79 -8.14 0.89
N LEU A 14 8.69 -7.23 0.50
CA LEU A 14 8.76 -6.75 -0.89
C LEU A 14 9.17 -7.86 -1.86
N TYR A 15 10.18 -8.67 -1.50
CA TYR A 15 10.58 -9.81 -2.33
C TYR A 15 9.48 -10.86 -2.48
N ASP A 16 8.77 -11.17 -1.39
CA ASP A 16 7.65 -12.10 -1.40
C ASP A 16 6.53 -11.58 -2.29
N GLU A 17 6.18 -10.29 -2.20
CA GLU A 17 5.15 -9.67 -3.03
C GLU A 17 5.53 -9.66 -4.51
N ILE A 18 6.78 -9.29 -4.86
CA ILE A 18 7.26 -9.37 -6.24
C ILE A 18 7.14 -10.80 -6.77
N GLY A 19 7.57 -11.78 -5.98
CA GLY A 19 7.46 -13.20 -6.33
C GLY A 19 6.02 -13.64 -6.56
N CYS A 20 5.10 -13.19 -5.71
CA CYS A 20 3.67 -13.45 -5.82
C CYS A 20 3.09 -12.84 -7.11
N MET A 21 3.39 -11.57 -7.40
CA MET A 21 2.92 -10.88 -8.61
C MET A 21 3.44 -11.56 -9.88
N LEU A 22 4.75 -11.82 -9.97
CA LEU A 22 5.35 -12.48 -11.12
C LEU A 22 4.75 -13.86 -11.41
N LYS A 23 4.39 -14.60 -10.37
CA LYS A 23 3.78 -15.94 -10.48
C LYS A 23 2.33 -15.89 -10.96
N ASN A 24 1.58 -14.86 -10.59
CA ASN A 24 0.13 -14.86 -10.73
C ASN A 24 -0.43 -13.86 -11.76
N ILE A 25 0.33 -12.82 -12.15
CA ILE A 25 -0.14 -11.72 -12.99
C ILE A 25 -0.83 -12.20 -14.28
N LYS A 26 -0.27 -13.19 -14.95
CA LYS A 26 -0.87 -13.75 -16.18
C LYS A 26 -2.25 -14.35 -15.95
N LYS A 27 -2.45 -15.00 -14.79
CA LYS A 27 -3.73 -15.59 -14.41
C LYS A 27 -4.75 -14.52 -14.03
N TRP A 28 -4.31 -13.50 -13.30
CA TRP A 28 -5.20 -12.42 -12.83
C TRP A 28 -5.64 -11.48 -13.95
N ALA A 29 -4.87 -11.37 -15.03
CA ALA A 29 -5.21 -10.57 -16.20
C ALA A 29 -6.22 -11.24 -17.14
N ILE A 30 -6.60 -12.51 -16.91
CA ILE A 30 -7.53 -13.22 -17.80
C ILE A 30 -8.97 -12.75 -17.49
N PRO A 31 -9.75 -12.38 -18.54
CA PRO A 31 -11.17 -12.06 -18.37
C PRO A 31 -11.94 -13.24 -17.77
N GLU A 32 -12.79 -12.97 -16.80
CA GLU A 32 -13.67 -13.97 -16.17
C GLU A 32 -15.02 -13.99 -16.85
N THR A 33 -15.45 -15.17 -17.35
CA THR A 33 -16.81 -15.34 -17.89
C THR A 33 -17.78 -15.57 -16.72
N VAL A 34 -18.81 -14.72 -16.61
CA VAL A 34 -19.86 -14.83 -15.59
C VAL A 34 -21.12 -15.41 -16.21
N LYS A 35 -21.94 -16.07 -15.36
CA LYS A 35 -23.20 -16.65 -15.80
C LYS A 35 -24.16 -15.59 -16.33
N ASP A 36 -24.76 -15.90 -17.45
CA ASP A 36 -25.82 -15.09 -18.03
C ASP A 36 -27.16 -15.32 -17.34
N THR A 37 -28.05 -14.34 -17.47
CA THR A 37 -29.45 -14.45 -17.04
C THR A 37 -30.34 -14.73 -18.24
N VAL A 38 -31.49 -15.38 -18.02
CA VAL A 38 -32.45 -15.68 -19.06
C VAL A 38 -32.93 -14.42 -19.80
N VAL A 39 -32.95 -13.28 -19.11
CA VAL A 39 -33.35 -11.98 -19.67
C VAL A 39 -32.39 -11.48 -20.74
N ASN A 40 -31.10 -11.79 -20.60
CA ASN A 40 -30.07 -11.34 -21.53
C ASN A 40 -29.69 -12.37 -22.62
N PHE A 41 -30.36 -13.52 -22.62
CA PHE A 41 -30.08 -14.58 -23.60
C PHE A 41 -30.51 -14.16 -25.02
N PRO A 42 -29.67 -14.40 -26.07
CA PRO A 42 -28.31 -14.97 -26.03
C PRO A 42 -27.25 -13.89 -25.87
N SER A 43 -26.50 -13.96 -24.74
CA SER A 43 -25.38 -13.05 -24.50
C SER A 43 -24.18 -13.78 -23.88
N ARG A 44 -23.03 -13.12 -23.86
CA ARG A 44 -21.84 -13.55 -23.15
C ARG A 44 -21.34 -12.43 -22.27
N ASN A 45 -21.40 -12.62 -20.96
CA ASN A 45 -20.96 -11.65 -19.97
C ASN A 45 -19.55 -11.97 -19.46
N CYS A 46 -18.68 -10.97 -19.43
CA CYS A 46 -17.32 -11.12 -18.94
C CYS A 46 -16.94 -9.93 -18.03
N ILE A 47 -16.13 -10.22 -17.03
CA ILE A 47 -15.45 -9.22 -16.22
C ILE A 47 -14.02 -9.08 -16.73
N TYR A 48 -13.62 -7.88 -17.14
CA TYR A 48 -12.28 -7.57 -17.62
C TYR A 48 -11.52 -6.83 -16.54
N PRO A 49 -10.36 -7.35 -16.06
CA PRO A 49 -9.45 -6.56 -15.24
C PRO A 49 -8.84 -5.43 -16.06
N GLU A 50 -8.94 -4.21 -15.57
CA GLU A 50 -8.36 -3.02 -16.20
C GLU A 50 -7.60 -2.17 -15.18
N PRO A 51 -6.49 -1.50 -15.55
CA PRO A 51 -5.80 -0.57 -14.68
C PRO A 51 -6.67 0.67 -14.42
N TYR A 52 -6.51 1.27 -13.24
CA TYR A 52 -7.15 2.55 -12.92
C TYR A 52 -6.59 3.70 -13.76
N GLY A 53 -5.28 3.71 -13.99
CA GLY A 53 -4.54 4.79 -14.66
C GLY A 53 -3.41 5.34 -13.80
N VAL A 54 -3.46 6.62 -13.43
CA VAL A 54 -2.45 7.29 -12.59
C VAL A 54 -2.79 7.11 -11.12
N CYS A 55 -1.94 6.39 -10.38
CA CYS A 55 -2.09 6.12 -8.96
C CYS A 55 -1.18 7.03 -8.13
N LEU A 56 -1.73 7.77 -7.16
CA LEU A 56 -0.96 8.44 -6.12
C LEU A 56 -0.75 7.49 -4.95
N ILE A 57 0.51 7.26 -4.55
CA ILE A 57 0.87 6.40 -3.42
C ILE A 57 1.62 7.21 -2.37
N ILE A 58 1.06 7.29 -1.17
CA ILE A 58 1.61 8.06 -0.04
C ILE A 58 1.98 7.09 1.08
N GLY A 59 3.28 6.93 1.31
CA GLY A 59 3.84 6.01 2.30
C GLY A 59 3.90 6.60 3.72
N ALA A 60 4.02 5.71 4.73
CA ALA A 60 4.12 6.06 6.13
C ALA A 60 5.54 5.85 6.69
N TRP A 61 5.84 6.54 7.79
CA TRP A 61 7.18 6.66 8.37
C TRP A 61 7.64 5.42 9.17
N ASN A 62 6.71 4.61 9.67
CA ASN A 62 7.02 3.49 10.58
C ASN A 62 7.63 2.27 9.87
N TYR A 63 7.23 2.00 8.63
CA TYR A 63 7.83 1.03 7.72
C TYR A 63 8.01 1.69 6.35
N PRO A 64 8.94 2.66 6.25
CA PRO A 64 8.96 3.61 5.14
C PRO A 64 9.26 2.98 3.78
N LEU A 65 10.07 1.92 3.74
CA LEU A 65 10.37 1.20 2.51
C LEU A 65 9.17 0.34 2.09
N GLN A 66 8.67 -0.48 2.98
CA GLN A 66 7.58 -1.41 2.72
C GLN A 66 6.27 -0.67 2.36
N LEU A 67 5.84 0.27 3.21
CA LEU A 67 4.56 0.97 3.01
C LEU A 67 4.57 1.95 1.82
N THR A 68 5.74 2.21 1.25
CA THR A 68 5.86 2.95 -0.01
C THR A 68 5.92 2.01 -1.21
N LEU A 69 6.81 1.01 -1.20
CA LEU A 69 7.09 0.19 -2.38
C LEU A 69 6.08 -0.95 -2.59
N LEU A 70 5.50 -1.51 -1.53
CA LEU A 70 4.57 -2.63 -1.67
C LEU A 70 3.30 -2.26 -2.46
N PRO A 71 2.63 -1.11 -2.21
CA PRO A 71 1.52 -0.66 -3.04
C PRO A 71 1.93 -0.39 -4.50
N ILE A 72 3.16 0.05 -4.76
CA ILE A 72 3.69 0.27 -6.10
C ILE A 72 3.78 -1.05 -6.86
N ILE A 73 4.28 -2.11 -6.22
CA ILE A 73 4.38 -3.43 -6.84
C ILE A 73 3.01 -3.90 -7.33
N GLY A 74 1.97 -3.75 -6.50
CA GLY A 74 0.59 -4.07 -6.89
C GLY A 74 0.06 -3.18 -8.01
N ALA A 75 0.29 -1.86 -7.94
CA ALA A 75 -0.12 -0.93 -8.97
C ALA A 75 0.54 -1.22 -10.33
N MET A 76 1.85 -1.47 -10.34
CA MET A 76 2.60 -1.88 -11.55
C MET A 76 2.08 -3.19 -12.12
N ALA A 77 1.85 -4.19 -11.27
CA ALA A 77 1.33 -5.49 -11.70
C ALA A 77 -0.05 -5.38 -12.35
N ALA A 78 -0.86 -4.41 -11.91
CA ALA A 78 -2.16 -4.11 -12.50
C ALA A 78 -2.09 -3.20 -13.75
N GLY A 79 -0.89 -2.74 -14.17
CA GLY A 79 -0.69 -1.91 -15.37
C GLY A 79 -0.89 -0.41 -15.14
N ASN A 80 -0.84 0.06 -13.90
CA ASN A 80 -0.96 1.48 -13.57
C ASN A 80 0.39 2.21 -13.65
N THR A 81 0.33 3.52 -13.83
CA THR A 81 1.43 4.44 -13.57
C THR A 81 1.35 4.99 -12.15
N CYS A 82 2.48 5.40 -11.56
CA CYS A 82 2.51 5.79 -10.16
C CYS A 82 3.20 7.13 -9.93
N ILE A 83 2.58 7.97 -9.11
CA ILE A 83 3.23 9.11 -8.46
C ILE A 83 3.38 8.77 -6.98
N ILE A 84 4.59 8.90 -6.46
CA ILE A 84 4.95 8.38 -5.14
C ILE A 84 5.38 9.52 -4.23
N LYS A 85 4.84 9.55 -3.02
CA LYS A 85 5.31 10.41 -1.94
C LYS A 85 5.79 9.57 -0.75
N PRO A 86 7.09 9.25 -0.67
CA PRO A 86 7.66 8.61 0.52
C PRO A 86 7.58 9.53 1.74
N PRO A 87 7.64 9.02 2.98
CA PRO A 87 7.49 9.83 4.18
C PRO A 87 8.73 10.68 4.47
N ARG A 88 8.57 12.01 4.58
CA ARG A 88 9.65 12.96 4.92
C ARG A 88 10.33 12.66 6.25
N ALA A 89 9.59 12.11 7.22
CA ALA A 89 10.14 11.72 8.53
C ALA A 89 11.23 10.63 8.43
N ALA A 90 11.28 9.89 7.31
CA ALA A 90 12.30 8.87 7.03
C ALA A 90 13.19 9.31 5.85
N ILE A 91 13.81 10.48 5.95
CA ILE A 91 14.50 11.16 4.84
C ILE A 91 15.55 10.32 4.13
N ASN A 92 16.30 9.50 4.85
CA ASN A 92 17.31 8.63 4.24
C ASN A 92 16.66 7.54 3.37
N THR A 93 15.56 6.95 3.83
CA THR A 93 14.78 5.98 3.04
C THR A 93 14.11 6.67 1.85
N TYR A 94 13.61 7.89 2.03
CA TYR A 94 13.07 8.72 0.95
C TYR A 94 14.07 8.83 -0.20
N ARG A 95 15.30 9.28 0.10
CA ARG A 95 16.38 9.46 -0.89
C ARG A 95 16.81 8.16 -1.55
N ILE A 96 16.80 7.05 -0.82
CA ILE A 96 17.08 5.73 -1.38
C ILE A 96 15.98 5.35 -2.38
N ILE A 97 14.71 5.51 -2.03
CA ILE A 97 13.58 5.23 -2.93
C ILE A 97 13.68 6.09 -4.18
N GLN A 98 13.91 7.40 -4.03
CA GLN A 98 14.07 8.34 -5.14
C GLN A 98 15.22 7.92 -6.08
N ASN A 99 16.36 7.54 -5.51
CA ASN A 99 17.52 7.07 -6.31
C ASN A 99 17.26 5.73 -7.01
N ILE A 100 16.58 4.77 -6.35
CA ILE A 100 16.26 3.47 -6.96
C ILE A 100 15.25 3.68 -8.10
N ILE A 101 14.18 4.41 -7.85
CA ILE A 101 13.15 4.65 -8.87
C ILE A 101 13.72 5.44 -10.04
N GLY A 102 14.33 6.59 -9.82
CA GLY A 102 14.87 7.45 -10.88
C GLY A 102 15.99 6.84 -11.72
N LYS A 103 16.67 5.76 -11.21
CA LYS A 103 17.66 5.04 -12.00
C LYS A 103 17.08 3.92 -12.87
N ASN A 104 15.91 3.39 -12.53
CA ASN A 104 15.40 2.15 -13.11
C ASN A 104 14.08 2.35 -13.88
N PHE A 105 13.39 3.47 -13.67
CA PHE A 105 12.10 3.73 -14.30
C PHE A 105 12.07 5.12 -14.91
N ASP A 106 11.34 5.26 -16.01
CA ASP A 106 11.01 6.54 -16.62
C ASP A 106 10.00 7.30 -15.75
N ASP A 107 10.17 8.63 -15.60
CA ASP A 107 9.27 9.47 -14.80
C ASP A 107 7.83 9.49 -15.34
N ASN A 108 7.62 9.19 -16.64
CA ASN A 108 6.28 9.01 -17.20
C ASN A 108 5.61 7.71 -16.74
N TYR A 109 6.37 6.79 -16.15
CA TYR A 109 5.84 5.53 -15.63
C TYR A 109 5.75 5.55 -14.10
N ILE A 110 6.85 5.89 -13.42
CA ILE A 110 6.88 6.01 -11.95
C ILE A 110 7.69 7.25 -11.58
N ALA A 111 7.02 8.26 -11.02
CA ALA A 111 7.64 9.48 -10.55
C ALA A 111 7.65 9.56 -9.02
N VAL A 112 8.78 9.98 -8.43
CA VAL A 112 8.87 10.28 -7.00
C VAL A 112 8.82 11.79 -6.82
N LEU A 113 7.82 12.28 -6.08
CA LEU A 113 7.69 13.70 -5.78
C LEU A 113 8.92 14.20 -5.01
N ASP A 114 9.19 15.48 -5.09
CA ASP A 114 10.24 16.12 -4.29
C ASP A 114 9.89 16.06 -2.79
N GLU A 115 10.91 15.98 -1.93
CA GLU A 115 10.72 15.93 -0.48
C GLU A 115 10.02 17.19 0.07
N GLN A 116 10.10 18.32 -0.65
CA GLN A 116 9.50 19.60 -0.26
C GLN A 116 8.11 19.82 -0.86
N THR A 117 7.64 18.94 -1.75
CA THR A 117 6.30 19.07 -2.37
C THR A 117 5.22 19.24 -1.30
N ASP A 118 4.46 20.30 -1.38
CA ASP A 118 3.35 20.59 -0.46
C ASP A 118 2.19 19.60 -0.66
N ASN A 119 1.56 19.21 0.44
CA ASN A 119 0.46 18.25 0.38
C ASN A 119 -0.78 18.82 -0.31
N ASN A 120 -1.07 20.11 -0.17
CA ASN A 120 -2.23 20.72 -0.81
C ASN A 120 -2.00 20.85 -2.31
N GLU A 121 -0.77 21.21 -2.72
CA GLU A 121 -0.39 21.22 -4.12
C GLU A 121 -0.54 19.85 -4.76
N MET A 122 0.01 18.80 -4.13
CA MET A 122 -0.12 17.43 -4.59
C MET A 122 -1.59 17.00 -4.71
N LEU A 123 -2.42 17.32 -3.72
CA LEU A 123 -3.84 16.92 -3.68
C LEU A 123 -4.75 17.78 -4.57
N ALA A 124 -4.26 18.87 -5.15
CA ALA A 124 -5.01 19.68 -6.11
C ALA A 124 -5.15 19.01 -7.49
N TYR A 125 -4.34 18.00 -7.78
CA TYR A 125 -4.40 17.27 -9.04
C TYR A 125 -5.37 16.09 -8.97
N ARG A 126 -5.98 15.77 -10.12
CA ARG A 126 -6.78 14.57 -10.29
C ARG A 126 -5.89 13.35 -10.43
N TYR A 127 -6.20 12.32 -9.68
CA TYR A 127 -5.66 10.96 -9.80
C TYR A 127 -6.78 9.98 -10.11
N ASP A 128 -6.44 8.84 -10.70
CA ASP A 128 -7.41 7.78 -10.98
C ASP A 128 -7.55 6.82 -9.78
N TYR A 129 -6.55 6.82 -8.86
CA TYR A 129 -6.58 6.09 -7.60
C TYR A 129 -5.63 6.73 -6.58
N ILE A 130 -5.99 6.72 -5.28
CA ILE A 130 -5.11 7.17 -4.20
C ILE A 130 -4.96 6.07 -3.16
N PHE A 131 -3.72 5.63 -2.91
CA PHE A 131 -3.36 4.75 -1.82
C PHE A 131 -2.60 5.55 -0.76
N PHE A 132 -3.15 5.58 0.45
CA PHE A 132 -2.58 6.35 1.55
C PHE A 132 -2.40 5.46 2.77
N THR A 133 -1.22 5.54 3.40
CA THR A 133 -0.96 4.97 4.73
C THR A 133 -0.54 6.09 5.68
N GLY A 134 -1.23 6.22 6.82
CA GLY A 134 -0.90 7.25 7.80
C GLY A 134 -1.95 7.45 8.90
N SER A 135 -2.02 8.67 9.45
CA SER A 135 -2.99 8.98 10.51
C SER A 135 -4.41 9.16 9.98
N THR A 136 -5.39 8.87 10.83
CA THR A 136 -6.81 9.06 10.51
C THR A 136 -7.13 10.51 10.09
N GLU A 137 -6.51 11.51 10.72
CA GLU A 137 -6.78 12.92 10.39
C GLU A 137 -6.26 13.28 8.99
N VAL A 138 -5.07 12.82 8.63
CA VAL A 138 -4.56 13.01 7.27
C VAL A 138 -5.39 12.21 6.28
N GLY A 139 -5.79 10.97 6.63
CA GLY A 139 -6.70 10.16 5.79
C GLY A 139 -8.01 10.85 5.46
N LYS A 140 -8.62 11.55 6.43
CA LYS A 140 -9.82 12.38 6.19
C LYS A 140 -9.55 13.53 5.20
N THR A 141 -8.37 14.13 5.25
CA THR A 141 -7.97 15.19 4.29
C THR A 141 -7.83 14.61 2.89
N ILE A 142 -7.16 13.46 2.77
CA ILE A 142 -7.04 12.73 1.50
C ILE A 142 -8.42 12.39 0.92
N ALA A 143 -9.32 11.83 1.76
CA ALA A 143 -10.67 11.46 1.33
C ALA A 143 -11.48 12.66 0.82
N ARG A 144 -11.37 13.82 1.49
CA ARG A 144 -12.05 15.05 1.02
C ARG A 144 -11.51 15.51 -0.34
N ALA A 145 -10.19 15.54 -0.51
CA ALA A 145 -9.58 15.92 -1.78
C ALA A 145 -9.96 14.94 -2.92
N ALA A 146 -9.94 13.64 -2.63
CA ALA A 146 -10.35 12.62 -3.59
C ALA A 146 -11.82 12.75 -4.02
N ALA A 147 -12.71 13.15 -3.10
CA ALA A 147 -14.12 13.33 -3.36
C ALA A 147 -14.42 14.40 -4.41
N GLU A 148 -13.60 15.44 -4.54
CA GLU A 148 -13.75 16.49 -5.56
C GLU A 148 -13.69 15.92 -6.99
N PHE A 149 -12.98 14.82 -7.18
CA PHE A 149 -12.78 14.16 -8.47
C PHE A 149 -13.45 12.79 -8.54
N LEU A 150 -14.17 12.36 -7.49
CA LEU A 150 -14.70 11.01 -7.32
C LEU A 150 -13.62 9.92 -7.44
N THR A 151 -12.40 10.24 -7.04
CA THR A 151 -11.25 9.32 -7.07
C THR A 151 -11.41 8.24 -6.01
N PRO A 152 -11.38 6.93 -6.37
CA PRO A 152 -11.39 5.86 -5.40
C PRO A 152 -10.13 5.88 -4.54
N THR A 153 -10.28 5.54 -3.25
CA THR A 153 -9.17 5.57 -2.28
C THR A 153 -9.08 4.30 -1.46
N THR A 154 -7.84 3.86 -1.17
CA THR A 154 -7.55 2.97 -0.05
C THR A 154 -6.84 3.77 1.03
N LEU A 155 -7.39 3.73 2.25
CA LEU A 155 -6.86 4.44 3.41
C LEU A 155 -6.45 3.43 4.48
N GLU A 156 -5.15 3.19 4.59
CA GLU A 156 -4.54 2.38 5.64
C GLU A 156 -4.20 3.28 6.84
N LEU A 157 -4.93 3.10 7.93
CA LEU A 157 -4.92 4.01 9.06
C LEU A 157 -4.40 3.34 10.33
N GLY A 158 -4.30 4.10 11.41
CA GLY A 158 -3.96 3.56 12.71
C GLY A 158 -5.09 2.70 13.30
N GLY A 159 -4.73 1.85 14.25
CA GLY A 159 -5.66 0.97 14.95
C GLY A 159 -5.55 1.06 16.46
N LYS A 160 -6.50 0.44 17.15
CA LYS A 160 -6.54 0.23 18.60
C LYS A 160 -6.44 -1.24 18.98
N SER A 161 -6.28 -2.12 18.05
CA SER A 161 -6.04 -3.58 18.07
C SER A 161 -6.17 -4.24 19.45
N PRO A 162 -7.39 -4.39 20.04
CA PRO A 162 -7.55 -4.94 21.37
C PRO A 162 -7.06 -6.39 21.42
N CYS A 163 -6.27 -6.73 22.44
CA CYS A 163 -5.77 -8.08 22.66
C CYS A 163 -6.54 -8.72 23.83
N ILE A 164 -7.33 -9.75 23.53
CA ILE A 164 -8.14 -10.47 24.51
C ILE A 164 -7.50 -11.83 24.79
N VAL A 165 -7.22 -12.10 26.06
CA VAL A 165 -6.61 -13.36 26.53
C VAL A 165 -7.64 -14.12 27.36
N ASP A 166 -8.07 -15.29 26.91
CA ASP A 166 -9.00 -16.16 27.64
C ASP A 166 -8.26 -16.97 28.71
N LYS A 167 -9.01 -17.42 29.72
CA LYS A 167 -8.51 -18.22 30.86
C LYS A 167 -7.96 -19.61 30.49
N GLN A 168 -8.28 -20.12 29.32
CA GLN A 168 -7.90 -21.46 28.87
C GLN A 168 -6.58 -21.47 28.07
N VAL A 169 -5.83 -20.38 28.05
CA VAL A 169 -4.57 -20.29 27.32
C VAL A 169 -3.36 -20.54 28.21
N ASP A 170 -2.25 -20.96 27.61
CA ASP A 170 -0.93 -20.93 28.25
C ASP A 170 -0.50 -19.46 28.37
N ILE A 171 -0.50 -18.96 29.60
CA ILE A 171 -0.21 -17.56 29.93
C ILE A 171 1.22 -17.16 29.52
N GLU A 172 2.20 -18.07 29.69
CA GLU A 172 3.59 -17.80 29.33
C GLU A 172 3.76 -17.64 27.82
N VAL A 173 3.14 -18.54 27.05
CA VAL A 173 3.14 -18.45 25.58
C VAL A 173 2.40 -17.22 25.10
N ALA A 174 1.24 -16.90 25.68
CA ALA A 174 0.46 -15.71 25.34
C ALA A 174 1.27 -14.44 25.62
N ALA A 175 1.89 -14.31 26.79
CA ALA A 175 2.71 -13.17 27.16
C ALA A 175 3.88 -12.95 26.20
N LYS A 176 4.60 -14.01 25.83
CA LYS A 176 5.73 -13.94 24.89
C LYS A 176 5.26 -13.47 23.50
N ARG A 177 4.15 -13.98 22.99
CA ARG A 177 3.58 -13.60 21.67
C ARG A 177 3.09 -12.16 21.67
N ILE A 178 2.39 -11.74 22.72
CA ILE A 178 1.90 -10.37 22.87
C ILE A 178 3.08 -9.40 22.97
N ALA A 179 4.09 -9.71 23.80
CA ALA A 179 5.28 -8.89 23.93
C ALA A 179 6.01 -8.75 22.59
N TRP A 180 6.19 -9.85 21.84
CA TRP A 180 6.80 -9.80 20.52
C TRP A 180 6.00 -8.91 19.56
N GLY A 181 4.68 -9.12 19.45
CA GLY A 181 3.82 -8.33 18.57
C GLY A 181 3.76 -6.86 18.96
N LYS A 182 3.73 -6.58 20.28
CA LYS A 182 3.65 -5.20 20.80
C LYS A 182 4.95 -4.42 20.62
N PHE A 183 6.11 -5.05 20.84
CA PHE A 183 7.39 -4.35 20.83
C PHE A 183 8.13 -4.39 19.50
N LEU A 184 7.61 -5.11 18.51
CA LEU A 184 8.13 -5.06 17.14
C LEU A 184 8.13 -3.59 16.66
N ASN A 185 9.25 -3.13 16.10
CA ASN A 185 9.45 -1.74 15.67
C ASN A 185 9.16 -0.70 16.80
N GLY A 186 9.45 -1.06 18.06
CA GLY A 186 9.17 -0.18 19.21
C GLY A 186 7.67 0.08 19.44
N GLY A 187 6.80 -0.81 18.96
CA GLY A 187 5.35 -0.65 19.04
C GLY A 187 4.74 0.29 17.99
N GLN A 188 5.56 0.78 17.06
CA GLN A 188 5.13 1.73 16.02
C GLN A 188 4.50 1.00 14.82
N THR A 189 3.46 0.22 15.09
CA THR A 189 2.78 -0.65 14.12
C THR A 189 1.27 -0.47 14.24
N CYS A 190 0.59 -0.26 13.12
CA CYS A 190 -0.86 -0.03 13.07
C CYS A 190 -1.67 -1.19 13.65
N VAL A 191 -1.15 -2.42 13.57
CA VAL A 191 -1.76 -3.67 14.07
C VAL A 191 -1.14 -4.16 15.38
N ALA A 192 -0.31 -3.36 16.06
CA ALA A 192 0.26 -3.74 17.34
C ALA A 192 -0.83 -3.93 18.41
N PRO A 193 -0.85 -5.07 19.12
CA PRO A 193 -1.86 -5.36 20.12
C PRO A 193 -1.86 -4.38 21.31
#